data_73ca61da36c4443f4e1c48e4f6d5ef01
#
_entry.id   73ca61da36c4443f4e1c48e4f6d5ef01
#
_cell.length_a   1.000
_cell.length_b   1.000
_cell.length_c   1.000
_cell.angle_alpha   90.00
_cell.angle_beta   90.00
_cell.angle_gamma   90.00
#
_symmetry.space_group_name_H-M   'P 1'
#
loop_
_entity.id
_entity.type
_entity.pdbx_description
1 polymer ?
#
loop_
_entity_poly.entity_id
_entity_poly.type
_entity_poly.pdbx_seq_one_letter_code
_entity_poly.pdbx_strand_id
1 'polypeptide(L)'
;VNTLSYKTKSAKASDIEPKWFVIDAEGEVLGRMSSRIAHVLRGKHKPNYTPHVDCGDFVIVINADKIRLTGSKMQQKEYISHSMYPGGQKRITAENLLVKKPTAIVENAVKGMLPKTKLGSRMYKKLFVYAGAAHKHEAQQPEPFKF
;
A
#
# COMPACT_ATOMS: atom_id res chain seq x y z
N VAL A 1 -13.51 21.42 38.02
CA VAL A 1 -12.64 20.47 37.30
C VAL A 1 -12.95 20.62 35.82
N ASN A 2 -11.94 21.01 35.03
CA ASN A 2 -12.13 21.25 33.59
C ASN A 2 -12.09 19.90 32.86
N THR A 3 -13.26 19.31 32.58
CA THR A 3 -13.40 17.98 31.98
C THR A 3 -13.12 17.95 30.46
N LEU A 4 -12.76 19.09 29.87
CA LEU A 4 -12.49 19.22 28.43
C LEU A 4 -11.25 18.44 27.96
N SER A 5 -10.30 18.10 28.87
CA SER A 5 -9.09 17.34 28.57
C SER A 5 -9.35 15.87 28.20
N TYR A 6 -10.52 15.33 28.53
CA TYR A 6 -10.89 13.93 28.25
C TYR A 6 -11.75 13.77 26.98
N LYS A 7 -12.05 14.86 26.28
CA LYS A 7 -12.90 14.81 25.10
C LYS A 7 -12.11 14.34 23.87
N THR A 8 -12.42 13.16 23.39
CA THR A 8 -11.82 12.61 22.15
C THR A 8 -12.29 13.45 20.96
N LYS A 9 -11.34 14.01 20.20
CA LYS A 9 -11.63 14.71 18.95
C LYS A 9 -11.62 13.71 17.80
N SER A 10 -12.72 13.65 17.04
CA SER A 10 -12.77 12.94 15.76
C SER A 10 -12.38 13.90 14.64
N ALA A 11 -11.48 13.46 13.75
CA ALA A 11 -11.10 14.25 12.59
C ALA A 11 -12.30 14.37 11.62
N LYS A 12 -12.47 15.55 11.02
CA LYS A 12 -13.39 15.76 9.90
C LYS A 12 -12.60 15.63 8.59
N ALA A 13 -13.28 15.30 7.50
CA ALA A 13 -12.64 15.21 6.18
C ALA A 13 -12.00 16.53 5.72
N SER A 14 -12.53 17.67 6.17
CA SER A 14 -11.98 19.01 5.92
C SER A 14 -10.66 19.29 6.62
N ASP A 15 -10.39 18.57 7.72
CA ASP A 15 -9.24 18.85 8.60
C ASP A 15 -8.01 18.01 8.21
N ILE A 16 -8.13 17.24 7.12
CA ILE A 16 -7.11 16.29 6.69
C ILE A 16 -6.41 16.81 5.45
N GLU A 17 -5.14 17.12 5.60
CA GLU A 17 -4.25 17.45 4.49
C GLU A 17 -3.44 16.21 4.11
N PRO A 18 -3.71 15.58 2.95
CA PRO A 18 -2.94 14.42 2.49
C PRO A 18 -1.58 14.86 1.92
N LYS A 19 -0.52 14.22 2.38
CA LYS A 19 0.84 14.38 1.85
C LYS A 19 1.15 13.32 0.80
N TRP A 20 2.20 13.55 0.03
CA TRP A 20 2.73 12.62 -0.95
C TRP A 20 4.08 12.07 -0.49
N PHE A 21 4.23 10.75 -0.50
CA PHE A 21 5.46 10.07 -0.15
C PHE A 21 5.95 9.19 -1.28
N VAL A 22 7.27 9.18 -1.50
CA VAL A 22 7.91 8.22 -2.40
C VAL A 22 8.71 7.22 -1.59
N ILE A 23 8.60 5.95 -1.97
CA ILE A 23 9.26 4.81 -1.33
C ILE A 23 10.01 4.04 -2.41
N ASP A 24 11.29 3.79 -2.18
CA ASP A 24 12.08 2.92 -3.03
C ASP A 24 11.95 1.48 -2.55
N ALA A 25 11.55 0.58 -3.45
CA ALA A 25 11.38 -0.84 -3.17
C ALA A 25 12.64 -1.68 -3.45
N GLU A 26 13.71 -1.08 -3.96
CA GLU A 26 14.94 -1.79 -4.32
C GLU A 26 15.56 -2.51 -3.11
N GLY A 27 15.65 -3.84 -3.18
CA GLY A 27 16.19 -4.67 -2.10
C GLY A 27 15.34 -4.82 -0.85
N GLU A 28 14.22 -4.09 -0.76
CA GLU A 28 13.33 -4.13 0.39
C GLU A 28 12.52 -5.44 0.47
N VAL A 29 12.26 -5.90 1.70
CA VAL A 29 11.44 -7.10 1.93
C VAL A 29 9.97 -6.77 1.77
N LEU A 30 9.30 -7.41 0.80
CA LEU A 30 7.90 -7.17 0.44
C LEU A 30 6.97 -7.01 1.66
N GLY A 31 7.00 -7.95 2.60
CA GLY A 31 6.05 -7.95 3.73
C GLY A 31 6.25 -6.76 4.68
N ARG A 32 7.49 -6.45 5.01
CA ARG A 32 7.85 -5.33 5.89
C ARG A 32 7.51 -4.00 5.24
N MET A 33 7.90 -3.81 3.99
CA MET A 33 7.57 -2.61 3.24
C MET A 33 6.05 -2.44 3.09
N SER A 34 5.32 -3.47 2.68
CA SER A 34 3.86 -3.40 2.47
C SER A 34 3.09 -3.08 3.75
N SER A 35 3.54 -3.56 4.91
CA SER A 35 2.90 -3.23 6.20
C SER A 35 3.05 -1.77 6.56
N ARG A 36 4.21 -1.18 6.31
CA ARG A 36 4.46 0.26 6.52
C ARG A 36 3.69 1.13 5.53
N ILE A 37 3.63 0.73 4.25
CA ILE A 37 2.79 1.39 3.25
C ILE A 37 1.33 1.39 3.68
N ALA A 38 0.80 0.25 4.11
CA ALA A 38 -0.58 0.15 4.59
C ALA A 38 -0.84 1.02 5.83
N HIS A 39 0.14 1.16 6.72
CA HIS A 39 0.08 2.04 7.88
C HIS A 39 -0.04 3.52 7.47
N VAL A 40 0.74 3.96 6.47
CA VAL A 40 0.70 5.33 5.93
C VAL A 40 -0.61 5.59 5.16
N LEU A 41 -1.00 4.67 4.26
CA LEU A 41 -2.26 4.77 3.50
C LEU A 41 -3.50 4.84 4.40
N ARG A 42 -3.45 4.20 5.57
CA ARG A 42 -4.52 4.26 6.56
C ARG A 42 -4.45 5.52 7.42
N GLY A 43 -3.30 6.20 7.47
CA GLY A 43 -3.09 7.41 8.26
C GLY A 43 -2.79 7.15 9.74
N LYS A 44 -2.38 5.92 10.11
CA LYS A 44 -2.08 5.57 11.50
C LYS A 44 -0.85 6.26 12.09
N HIS A 45 -0.02 6.87 11.26
CA HIS A 45 1.15 7.67 11.68
C HIS A 45 0.76 9.06 12.17
N LYS A 46 -0.47 9.51 11.89
CA LYS A 46 -0.98 10.83 12.29
C LYS A 46 -1.62 10.78 13.68
N PRO A 47 -1.38 11.79 14.55
CA PRO A 47 -1.95 11.82 15.89
C PRO A 47 -3.49 11.96 15.90
N ASN A 48 -4.06 12.57 14.85
CA ASN A 48 -5.50 12.76 14.68
C ASN A 48 -6.19 11.60 13.93
N TYR A 49 -5.56 10.42 13.88
CA TYR A 49 -6.12 9.26 13.22
C TYR A 49 -7.52 8.92 13.75
N THR A 50 -8.47 8.82 12.82
CA THR A 50 -9.87 8.45 13.11
C THR A 50 -10.28 7.28 12.20
N PRO A 51 -10.75 6.13 12.76
CA PRO A 51 -10.96 4.90 11.98
C PRO A 51 -12.00 4.99 10.86
N HIS A 52 -13.00 5.84 11.00
CA HIS A 52 -14.09 5.97 10.02
C HIS A 52 -13.85 7.05 8.95
N VAL A 53 -12.75 7.80 9.07
CA VAL A 53 -12.37 8.85 8.13
C VAL A 53 -11.10 8.46 7.41
N ASP A 54 -10.96 8.85 6.13
CA ASP A 54 -9.77 8.62 5.33
C ASP A 54 -8.67 9.64 5.67
N CYS A 55 -7.88 9.34 6.70
CA CYS A 55 -6.78 10.19 7.18
C CYS A 55 -5.46 9.94 6.45
N GLY A 56 -5.42 8.98 5.53
CA GLY A 56 -4.19 8.50 4.89
C GLY A 56 -3.60 9.45 3.87
N ASP A 57 -2.33 9.21 3.56
CA ASP A 57 -1.53 9.95 2.60
C ASP A 57 -1.38 9.18 1.28
N PHE A 58 -0.90 9.86 0.25
CA PHE A 58 -0.57 9.25 -1.03
C PHE A 58 0.81 8.62 -0.97
N VAL A 59 0.94 7.42 -1.53
CA VAL A 59 2.20 6.68 -1.56
C VAL A 59 2.54 6.27 -2.98
N ILE A 60 3.75 6.63 -3.41
CA ILE A 60 4.35 6.23 -4.67
C ILE A 60 5.44 5.21 -4.34
N VAL A 61 5.37 4.03 -4.95
CA VAL A 61 6.39 2.99 -4.84
C VAL A 61 7.13 2.91 -6.18
N ILE A 62 8.44 3.05 -6.15
CA ILE A 62 9.33 2.90 -7.31
C ILE A 62 10.16 1.64 -7.21
N ASN A 63 10.76 1.21 -8.33
CA ASN A 63 11.60 -0.01 -8.42
C ASN A 63 10.90 -1.29 -7.92
N ALA A 64 9.60 -1.44 -8.20
CA ALA A 64 8.83 -2.60 -7.75
C ALA A 64 9.30 -3.93 -8.38
N ASP A 65 10.05 -3.90 -9.47
CA ASP A 65 10.70 -5.05 -10.11
C ASP A 65 11.85 -5.65 -9.29
N LYS A 66 12.50 -4.84 -8.44
CA LYS A 66 13.67 -5.22 -7.65
C LYS A 66 13.34 -5.63 -6.20
N ILE A 67 12.08 -5.90 -5.93
CA ILE A 67 11.61 -6.26 -4.60
C ILE A 67 12.10 -7.64 -4.19
N ARG A 68 12.39 -7.83 -2.88
CA ARG A 68 12.87 -9.09 -2.33
C ARG A 68 11.80 -9.85 -1.57
N LEU A 69 11.71 -11.15 -1.85
CA LEU A 69 10.98 -12.13 -1.05
C LEU A 69 11.98 -12.97 -0.25
N THR A 70 11.70 -13.25 1.02
CA THR A 70 12.58 -14.03 1.90
C THR A 70 12.41 -15.52 1.70
N GLY A 71 13.50 -16.30 1.84
CA GLY A 71 13.52 -17.75 1.64
C GLY A 71 13.14 -18.15 0.22
N SER A 72 12.56 -19.31 0.03
CA SER A 72 12.19 -19.88 -1.28
C SER A 72 10.86 -19.33 -1.85
N LYS A 73 10.32 -18.25 -1.28
CA LYS A 73 8.99 -17.73 -1.66
C LYS A 73 8.91 -17.24 -3.10
N MET A 74 10.01 -16.83 -3.70
CA MET A 74 10.02 -16.41 -5.11
C MET A 74 9.54 -17.54 -6.02
N GLN A 75 9.95 -18.77 -5.74
CA GLN A 75 9.63 -19.96 -6.53
C GLN A 75 8.37 -20.68 -6.04
N GLN A 76 8.15 -20.73 -4.72
CA GLN A 76 7.08 -21.52 -4.11
C GLN A 76 5.76 -20.76 -3.90
N LYS A 77 5.80 -19.43 -3.76
CA LYS A 77 4.59 -18.65 -3.51
C LYS A 77 3.74 -18.59 -4.77
N GLU A 78 2.53 -19.12 -4.68
CA GLU A 78 1.54 -19.08 -5.75
C GLU A 78 0.51 -17.97 -5.50
N TYR A 79 0.16 -17.28 -6.57
CA TYR A 79 -0.98 -16.36 -6.64
C TYR A 79 -2.09 -17.04 -7.42
N ILE A 80 -3.24 -17.20 -6.76
CA ILE A 80 -4.39 -17.92 -7.29
C ILE A 80 -5.42 -16.90 -7.76
N SER A 81 -5.95 -17.08 -8.96
CA SER A 81 -7.09 -16.35 -9.50
C SER A 81 -8.12 -17.31 -10.06
N HIS A 82 -9.36 -16.89 -10.22
CA HIS A 82 -10.45 -17.71 -10.74
C HIS A 82 -11.25 -16.95 -11.78
N SER A 83 -11.58 -17.61 -12.89
CA SER A 83 -12.34 -17.01 -14.00
C SER A 83 -13.86 -17.13 -13.81
N MET A 84 -14.35 -17.67 -12.69
CA MET A 84 -15.75 -17.92 -12.36
C MET A 84 -16.44 -19.03 -13.18
N TYR A 85 -15.69 -19.75 -14.04
CA TYR A 85 -16.18 -20.94 -14.77
C TYR A 85 -15.70 -22.23 -14.10
N PRO A 86 -16.41 -23.37 -14.24
CA PRO A 86 -15.94 -24.67 -13.78
C PRO A 86 -14.50 -24.94 -14.27
N GLY A 87 -13.61 -25.38 -13.38
CA GLY A 87 -12.19 -25.58 -13.68
C GLY A 87 -11.37 -24.29 -13.94
N GLY A 88 -11.93 -23.09 -13.73
CA GLY A 88 -11.32 -21.82 -14.05
C GLY A 88 -10.26 -21.31 -13.07
N GLN A 89 -9.74 -22.15 -12.17
CA GLN A 89 -8.64 -21.77 -11.28
C GLN A 89 -7.31 -21.67 -12.04
N LYS A 90 -6.66 -20.50 -11.91
CA LYS A 90 -5.33 -20.23 -12.48
C LYS A 90 -4.34 -19.99 -11.35
N ARG A 91 -3.15 -20.56 -11.46
CA ARG A 91 -2.04 -20.41 -10.51
C ARG A 91 -0.85 -19.84 -11.25
N ILE A 92 -0.16 -18.90 -10.61
CA ILE A 92 1.08 -18.32 -11.13
C ILE A 92 2.05 -18.15 -9.96
N THR A 93 3.32 -18.54 -10.14
CA THR A 93 4.36 -18.33 -9.12
C THR A 93 4.74 -16.87 -9.01
N ALA A 94 5.33 -16.47 -7.88
CA ALA A 94 5.75 -15.09 -7.66
C ALA A 94 6.77 -14.64 -8.72
N GLU A 95 7.72 -15.50 -9.09
CA GLU A 95 8.72 -15.24 -10.12
C GLU A 95 8.05 -14.92 -11.47
N ASN A 96 7.16 -15.80 -11.94
CA ASN A 96 6.46 -15.62 -13.21
C ASN A 96 5.55 -14.38 -13.17
N LEU A 97 4.96 -14.07 -12.00
CA LEU A 97 4.13 -12.86 -11.85
C LEU A 97 4.98 -11.59 -11.92
N LEU A 98 6.20 -11.61 -11.34
CA LEU A 98 7.12 -10.48 -11.38
C LEU A 98 7.53 -10.15 -12.83
N VAL A 99 7.85 -11.16 -13.63
CA VAL A 99 8.18 -11.00 -15.06
C VAL A 99 6.98 -10.47 -15.84
N LYS A 100 5.78 -11.04 -15.62
CA LYS A 100 4.57 -10.68 -16.36
C LYS A 100 4.00 -9.32 -15.97
N LYS A 101 3.99 -9.01 -14.67
CA LYS A 101 3.39 -7.78 -14.12
C LYS A 101 4.10 -7.39 -12.82
N PRO A 102 5.21 -6.65 -12.87
CA PRO A 102 6.07 -6.38 -11.72
C PRO A 102 5.36 -5.60 -10.60
N THR A 103 4.40 -4.74 -10.92
CA THR A 103 3.64 -3.97 -9.91
C THR A 103 2.67 -4.83 -9.09
N ALA A 104 2.17 -5.95 -9.67
CA ALA A 104 1.07 -6.73 -9.10
C ALA A 104 1.42 -7.35 -7.74
N ILE A 105 2.68 -7.71 -7.50
CA ILE A 105 3.11 -8.31 -6.23
C ILE A 105 2.94 -7.32 -5.08
N VAL A 106 3.39 -6.08 -5.27
CA VAL A 106 3.25 -4.99 -4.29
C VAL A 106 1.78 -4.61 -4.11
N GLU A 107 1.07 -4.41 -5.20
CA GLU A 107 -0.36 -4.07 -5.20
C GLU A 107 -1.19 -5.09 -4.40
N ASN A 108 -0.98 -6.39 -4.66
CA ASN A 108 -1.70 -7.47 -3.97
C ASN A 108 -1.33 -7.53 -2.49
N ALA A 109 -0.06 -7.34 -2.13
CA ALA A 109 0.39 -7.35 -0.75
C ALA A 109 -0.23 -6.21 0.06
N VAL A 110 -0.19 -4.99 -0.45
CA VAL A 110 -0.78 -3.82 0.22
C VAL A 110 -2.31 -3.93 0.27
N LYS A 111 -2.97 -4.34 -0.82
CA LYS A 111 -4.42 -4.54 -0.87
C LYS A 111 -4.90 -5.56 0.16
N GLY A 112 -4.12 -6.63 0.37
CA GLY A 112 -4.41 -7.64 1.39
C GLY A 112 -4.29 -7.14 2.83
N MET A 113 -3.47 -6.10 3.08
CA MET A 113 -3.24 -5.50 4.39
C MET A 113 -4.20 -4.34 4.71
N LEU A 114 -4.87 -3.79 3.70
CA LEU A 114 -5.88 -2.75 3.88
C LEU A 114 -7.24 -3.36 4.29
N PRO A 115 -8.10 -2.60 4.98
CA PRO A 115 -9.46 -3.04 5.32
C PRO A 115 -10.27 -3.40 4.07
N LYS A 116 -11.05 -4.49 4.14
CA LYS A 116 -11.93 -4.95 3.05
C LYS A 116 -13.28 -4.23 3.05
N THR A 117 -13.25 -2.89 3.12
CA THR A 117 -14.42 -2.01 3.18
C THR A 117 -14.42 -1.00 2.04
N LYS A 118 -15.52 -0.27 1.86
CA LYS A 118 -15.58 0.87 0.91
C LYS A 118 -14.49 1.91 1.21
N LEU A 119 -14.21 2.16 2.50
CA LEU A 119 -13.14 3.06 2.93
C LEU A 119 -11.75 2.51 2.53
N GLY A 120 -11.50 1.22 2.76
CA GLY A 120 -10.24 0.59 2.34
C GLY A 120 -10.01 0.64 0.83
N SER A 121 -11.07 0.55 0.03
CA SER A 121 -10.98 0.73 -1.44
C SER A 121 -10.61 2.17 -1.83
N ARG A 122 -11.05 3.18 -1.07
CA ARG A 122 -10.63 4.58 -1.26
C ARG A 122 -9.16 4.77 -0.89
N MET A 123 -8.73 4.21 0.24
CA MET A 123 -7.32 4.23 0.66
C MET A 123 -6.40 3.59 -0.38
N TYR A 124 -6.83 2.46 -0.97
CA TYR A 124 -6.06 1.77 -2.02
C TYR A 124 -5.85 2.62 -3.28
N LYS A 125 -6.78 3.50 -3.63
CA LYS A 125 -6.63 4.42 -4.77
C LYS A 125 -5.52 5.45 -4.59
N LYS A 126 -5.00 5.62 -3.38
CA LYS A 126 -3.87 6.52 -3.06
C LYS A 126 -2.51 5.83 -3.23
N LEU A 127 -2.48 4.55 -3.63
CA LEU A 127 -1.27 3.80 -3.91
C LEU A 127 -0.96 3.84 -5.40
N PHE A 128 0.25 4.25 -5.73
CA PHE A 128 0.79 4.26 -7.09
C PHE A 128 2.06 3.42 -7.11
N VAL A 129 2.12 2.41 -7.97
CA VAL A 129 3.26 1.48 -8.04
C VAL A 129 3.87 1.53 -9.43
N TYR A 130 5.17 1.74 -9.49
CA TYR A 130 5.97 1.80 -10.71
C TYR A 130 7.05 0.71 -10.69
N ALA A 131 7.22 0.06 -11.83
CA ALA A 131 8.24 -0.98 -11.99
C ALA A 131 9.66 -0.41 -11.89
N GLY A 132 9.92 0.69 -12.59
CA GLY A 132 11.21 1.36 -12.60
C GLY A 132 11.29 2.55 -11.65
N ALA A 133 12.38 3.31 -11.76
CA ALA A 133 12.67 4.48 -10.91
C ALA A 133 11.84 5.74 -11.26
N ALA A 134 11.36 5.85 -12.51
CA ALA A 134 10.63 7.02 -12.96
C ALA A 134 9.14 6.96 -12.57
N HIS A 135 8.61 8.07 -12.07
CA HIS A 135 7.19 8.22 -11.75
C HIS A 135 6.61 9.49 -12.39
N LYS A 136 5.29 9.57 -12.53
CA LYS A 136 4.58 10.68 -13.21
C LYS A 136 4.11 11.80 -12.25
N HIS A 137 4.50 11.76 -10.98
CA HIS A 137 3.96 12.62 -9.92
C HIS A 137 5.00 13.66 -9.41
N GLU A 138 5.80 14.22 -10.31
CA GLU A 138 6.79 15.25 -9.94
C GLU A 138 6.13 16.56 -9.47
N ALA A 139 5.02 16.93 -10.11
CA ALA A 139 4.28 18.14 -9.78
C ALA A 139 3.74 18.16 -8.33
N GLN A 140 3.52 17.00 -7.72
CA GLN A 140 3.08 16.84 -6.34
C GLN A 140 4.21 16.95 -5.31
N GLN A 141 5.47 17.06 -5.75
CA GLN A 141 6.66 17.18 -4.91
C GLN A 141 6.67 16.14 -3.76
N PRO A 142 6.69 14.82 -4.09
CA PRO A 142 6.61 13.78 -3.07
C PRO A 142 7.86 13.79 -2.19
N GLU A 143 7.65 13.67 -0.86
CA GLU A 143 8.73 13.57 0.12
C GLU A 143 9.26 12.12 0.17
N PRO A 144 10.59 11.91 0.26
CA PRO A 144 11.13 10.56 0.44
C PRO A 144 10.76 10.03 1.82
N PHE A 145 10.10 8.87 1.86
CA PHE A 145 9.75 8.18 3.10
C PHE A 145 10.81 7.13 3.42
N LYS A 146 11.59 7.37 4.48
CA LYS A 146 12.56 6.39 5.01
C LYS A 146 11.88 5.54 6.10
N PHE A 147 12.14 4.25 6.04
CA PHE A 147 11.60 3.26 6.99
C PHE A 147 12.39 3.20 8.30
#